data_509168157ca0dd3bacb398e796da3d5f
#
_entry.id   509168157ca0dd3bacb398e796da3d5f
#
_cell.length_a   1.000
_cell.length_b   1.000
_cell.length_c   1.000
_cell.angle_alpha   90.00
_cell.angle_beta   90.00
_cell.angle_gamma   90.00
#
_symmetry.space_group_name_H-M   'P 1'
#
loop_
_entity.id
_entity.type
_entity.pdbx_description
1 polymer ?
#
loop_
_entity_poly.entity_id
_entity_poly.type
_entity_poly.pdbx_seq_one_letter_code
_entity_poly.pdbx_strand_id
1 'polypeptide(L)'
;MLEQIRVPYDSPDACEIVDRVVEFISWHAIDTSADLAAERGAYPMFEGSGWSRGMVPVDTLAVLERDRGIPVDVDRTTRMDWDALRAKVRTGMRNATLMAIAPTASIGLIAGTTPGLDPQFSQMFSRTTSAGKFLEVNRNLVADLKDLGLWETIREELLRRQGDPSEIEAIPAPLRRLYRTSFTLDPMAYLNVAARAQKWVDQAISRNIYLASRSVGDMEDLYTAAWRMGVKTTYYLHMLPRHTAEQSTVAVNKAAGRRNGPRRGFATAVRRASGAATIRKPVTETLNASVEPVVSLDLIDGASCPVDPQERQQCESCQ
;
A
#
# COMPACT_ATOMS: atom_id res chain seq x y z
N MET A 1 4.86 13.62 1.72
CA MET A 1 4.35 14.95 1.30
C MET A 1 3.34 15.50 2.28
N LEU A 2 2.16 14.88 2.50
CA LEU A 2 1.10 15.45 3.36
C LEU A 2 1.59 15.78 4.78
N GLU A 3 2.28 14.87 5.46
CA GLU A 3 2.85 15.12 6.78
C GLU A 3 3.83 16.32 6.79
N GLN A 4 4.63 16.50 5.74
CA GLN A 4 5.58 17.62 5.63
C GLN A 4 4.89 18.99 5.51
N ILE A 5 3.72 19.02 4.88
CA ILE A 5 2.90 20.22 4.75
C ILE A 5 1.81 20.31 5.83
N ARG A 6 1.88 19.45 6.85
CA ARG A 6 0.99 19.45 8.03
C ARG A 6 -0.48 19.18 7.72
N VAL A 7 -0.75 18.35 6.71
CA VAL A 7 -2.11 17.96 6.31
C VAL A 7 -2.39 16.53 6.73
N PRO A 8 -3.36 16.28 7.62
CA PRO A 8 -3.79 14.94 8.00
C PRO A 8 -4.35 14.18 6.78
N TYR A 9 -4.00 12.90 6.66
CA TYR A 9 -4.38 12.09 5.51
C TYR A 9 -5.90 11.94 5.31
N ASP A 10 -6.67 11.92 6.40
CA ASP A 10 -8.13 11.79 6.43
C ASP A 10 -8.88 13.12 6.29
N SER A 11 -8.17 14.19 5.94
CA SER A 11 -8.78 15.51 5.79
C SER A 11 -9.29 15.78 4.37
N PRO A 12 -10.30 16.64 4.19
CA PRO A 12 -10.71 17.13 2.88
C PRO A 12 -9.55 17.79 2.12
N ASP A 13 -8.66 18.50 2.82
CA ASP A 13 -7.49 19.16 2.24
C ASP A 13 -6.52 18.14 1.62
N ALA A 14 -6.37 16.96 2.23
CA ALA A 14 -5.55 15.89 1.65
C ALA A 14 -6.11 15.43 0.30
N CYS A 15 -7.43 15.23 0.20
CA CYS A 15 -8.10 14.88 -1.05
C CYS A 15 -7.92 15.97 -2.10
N GLU A 16 -8.08 17.24 -1.71
CA GLU A 16 -7.92 18.38 -2.61
C GLU A 16 -6.49 18.50 -3.16
N ILE A 17 -5.49 18.34 -2.28
CA ILE A 17 -4.08 18.38 -2.67
C ILE A 17 -3.73 17.25 -3.63
N VAL A 18 -4.16 16.02 -3.33
CA VAL A 18 -3.92 14.87 -4.20
C VAL A 18 -4.61 15.06 -5.55
N ASP A 19 -5.84 15.52 -5.56
CA ASP A 19 -6.60 15.84 -6.76
C ASP A 19 -5.83 16.81 -7.66
N ARG A 20 -5.40 17.95 -7.12
CA ARG A 20 -4.65 18.98 -7.86
C ARG A 20 -3.30 18.48 -8.39
N VAL A 21 -2.55 17.77 -7.56
CA VAL A 21 -1.23 17.26 -7.95
C VAL A 21 -1.36 16.23 -9.07
N VAL A 22 -2.30 15.29 -8.96
CA VAL A 22 -2.47 14.25 -9.98
C VAL A 22 -3.09 14.82 -11.25
N GLU A 23 -4.02 15.79 -11.16
CA GLU A 23 -4.52 16.55 -12.31
C GLU A 23 -3.37 17.22 -13.08
N PHE A 24 -2.52 17.97 -12.37
CA PHE A 24 -1.37 18.66 -12.96
C PHE A 24 -0.42 17.70 -13.68
N ILE A 25 -0.03 16.61 -13.03
CA ILE A 25 0.86 15.60 -13.61
C ILE A 25 0.22 14.97 -14.86
N SER A 26 -1.06 14.59 -14.77
CA SER A 26 -1.79 13.96 -15.86
C SER A 26 -1.89 14.87 -17.08
N TRP A 27 -2.29 16.11 -16.86
CA TRP A 27 -2.43 17.10 -17.93
C TRP A 27 -1.10 17.27 -18.70
N HIS A 28 0.00 17.49 -17.99
CA HIS A 28 1.31 17.68 -18.61
C HIS A 28 1.86 16.40 -19.26
N ALA A 29 1.59 15.24 -18.70
CA ALA A 29 1.98 13.97 -19.33
C ALA A 29 1.27 13.75 -20.66
N ILE A 30 -0.03 14.06 -20.73
CA ILE A 30 -0.84 13.96 -21.95
C ILE A 30 -0.38 15.00 -22.97
N ASP A 31 -0.21 16.25 -22.55
CA ASP A 31 0.24 17.35 -23.39
C ASP A 31 1.59 17.05 -24.05
N THR A 32 2.56 16.60 -23.24
CA THR A 32 3.90 16.20 -23.73
C THR A 32 3.83 15.01 -24.69
N SER A 33 2.96 14.01 -24.42
CA SER A 33 2.80 12.87 -25.32
C SER A 33 2.21 13.26 -26.68
N ALA A 34 1.36 14.27 -26.73
CA ALA A 34 0.85 14.83 -27.96
C ALA A 34 1.96 15.58 -28.74
N ASP A 35 2.81 16.37 -28.07
CA ASP A 35 3.97 17.00 -28.68
C ASP A 35 4.96 15.99 -29.25
N LEU A 36 5.27 14.95 -28.52
CA LEU A 36 6.10 13.84 -28.98
C LEU A 36 5.50 13.11 -30.18
N ALA A 37 4.16 13.03 -30.29
CA ALA A 37 3.52 12.47 -31.47
C ALA A 37 3.71 13.37 -32.71
N ALA A 38 3.69 14.68 -32.54
CA ALA A 38 3.98 15.60 -33.63
C ALA A 38 5.41 15.46 -34.14
N GLU A 39 6.39 15.19 -33.27
CA GLU A 39 7.79 14.98 -33.62
C GLU A 39 8.08 13.60 -34.22
N ARG A 40 7.49 12.53 -33.67
CA ARG A 40 7.89 11.13 -33.89
C ARG A 40 6.79 10.24 -34.44
N GLY A 41 5.62 10.81 -34.75
CA GLY A 41 4.42 10.08 -35.13
C GLY A 41 3.65 9.50 -33.94
N ALA A 42 2.35 9.32 -34.15
CA ALA A 42 1.47 8.68 -33.16
C ALA A 42 1.82 7.19 -32.99
N TYR A 43 1.35 6.58 -31.89
CA TYR A 43 1.47 5.12 -31.73
C TYR A 43 0.60 4.38 -32.76
N PRO A 44 0.97 3.13 -33.19
CA PRO A 44 0.37 2.48 -34.35
C PRO A 44 -1.17 2.28 -34.27
N MET A 45 -1.73 2.08 -33.08
CA MET A 45 -3.17 1.86 -32.86
C MET A 45 -3.89 3.14 -32.39
N PHE A 46 -3.40 4.30 -32.78
CA PHE A 46 -3.99 5.58 -32.39
C PHE A 46 -5.39 5.76 -32.95
N GLU A 47 -5.59 5.45 -34.24
CA GLU A 47 -6.89 5.59 -34.90
C GLU A 47 -7.94 4.68 -34.25
N GLY A 48 -9.12 5.25 -33.96
CA GLY A 48 -10.20 4.56 -33.27
C GLY A 48 -10.03 4.47 -31.75
N SER A 49 -8.92 4.93 -31.19
CA SER A 49 -8.68 4.99 -29.75
C SER A 49 -9.53 6.07 -29.06
N GLY A 50 -9.57 6.07 -27.73
CA GLY A 50 -10.14 7.18 -26.96
C GLY A 50 -9.49 8.53 -27.29
N TRP A 51 -8.16 8.53 -27.39
CA TRP A 51 -7.38 9.72 -27.72
C TRP A 51 -7.74 10.31 -29.07
N SER A 52 -7.89 9.50 -30.12
CA SER A 52 -8.27 9.99 -31.45
C SER A 52 -9.67 10.63 -31.48
N ARG A 53 -10.53 10.26 -30.53
CA ARG A 53 -11.84 10.90 -30.32
C ARG A 53 -11.77 12.12 -29.39
N GLY A 54 -10.59 12.46 -28.87
CA GLY A 54 -10.39 13.56 -27.94
C GLY A 54 -10.84 13.24 -26.51
N MET A 55 -10.89 11.97 -26.14
CA MET A 55 -11.21 11.56 -24.78
C MET A 55 -9.96 11.58 -23.90
N VAL A 56 -10.06 12.26 -22.78
CA VAL A 56 -9.04 12.30 -21.72
C VAL A 56 -9.54 11.51 -20.50
N PRO A 57 -8.70 11.16 -19.53
CA PRO A 57 -9.09 10.26 -18.44
C PRO A 57 -10.37 10.65 -17.70
N VAL A 58 -10.57 11.94 -17.40
CA VAL A 58 -11.77 12.42 -16.68
C VAL A 58 -13.07 12.20 -17.46
N ASP A 59 -13.03 12.14 -18.79
CA ASP A 59 -14.22 11.89 -19.63
C ASP A 59 -14.74 10.46 -19.49
N THR A 60 -13.87 9.54 -19.06
CA THR A 60 -14.27 8.14 -18.83
C THR A 60 -15.28 7.99 -17.70
N LEU A 61 -15.43 8.98 -16.83
CA LEU A 61 -16.46 8.99 -15.78
C LEU A 61 -17.87 9.00 -16.41
N ALA A 62 -18.10 9.83 -17.43
CA ALA A 62 -19.39 9.88 -18.14
C ALA A 62 -19.70 8.58 -18.89
N VAL A 63 -18.68 7.91 -19.43
CA VAL A 63 -18.82 6.58 -20.03
C VAL A 63 -19.23 5.56 -18.99
N LEU A 64 -18.55 5.57 -17.85
CA LEU A 64 -18.83 4.66 -16.74
C LEU A 64 -20.24 4.81 -16.18
N GLU A 65 -20.72 6.05 -16.02
CA GLU A 65 -22.09 6.35 -15.57
C GLU A 65 -23.15 5.83 -16.54
N ARG A 66 -22.94 6.10 -17.82
CA ARG A 66 -23.85 5.60 -18.87
C ARG A 66 -23.92 4.08 -18.85
N ASP A 67 -22.78 3.40 -18.75
CA ASP A 67 -22.68 1.95 -18.83
C ASP A 67 -23.22 1.26 -17.57
N ARG A 68 -23.11 1.93 -16.39
CA ARG A 68 -23.63 1.42 -15.11
C ARG A 68 -25.05 1.86 -14.79
N GLY A 69 -25.55 2.92 -15.42
CA GLY A 69 -26.87 3.51 -15.15
C GLY A 69 -26.96 4.25 -13.81
N ILE A 70 -25.83 4.51 -13.15
CA ILE A 70 -25.74 5.25 -11.88
C ILE A 70 -24.62 6.29 -11.94
N PRO A 71 -24.76 7.42 -11.21
CA PRO A 71 -23.68 8.41 -11.13
C PRO A 71 -22.45 7.85 -10.41
N VAL A 72 -21.27 8.35 -10.79
CA VAL A 72 -20.03 8.10 -10.10
C VAL A 72 -19.84 9.14 -9.00
N ASP A 73 -19.69 8.67 -7.77
CA ASP A 73 -19.59 9.52 -6.58
C ASP A 73 -18.16 10.04 -6.41
N VAL A 74 -17.78 11.01 -7.23
CA VAL A 74 -16.48 11.69 -7.17
C VAL A 74 -16.62 13.16 -7.57
N ASP A 75 -15.86 14.02 -6.92
CA ASP A 75 -15.73 15.43 -7.31
C ASP A 75 -15.14 15.55 -8.73
N ARG A 76 -15.74 16.39 -9.57
CA ARG A 76 -15.38 16.57 -10.99
C ARG A 76 -14.73 17.91 -11.28
N THR A 77 -14.40 18.67 -10.27
CA THR A 77 -13.73 19.95 -10.46
C THR A 77 -12.45 19.77 -11.27
N THR A 78 -12.31 20.60 -12.29
CA THR A 78 -11.11 20.68 -13.16
C THR A 78 -10.48 22.06 -12.98
N ARG A 79 -9.15 22.14 -13.08
CA ARG A 79 -8.37 23.38 -12.88
C ARG A 79 -7.47 23.70 -14.04
N MET A 80 -7.21 22.73 -14.90
CA MET A 80 -6.40 22.85 -16.12
C MET A 80 -7.32 23.05 -17.34
N ASP A 81 -6.76 23.54 -18.45
CA ASP A 81 -7.50 23.68 -19.72
C ASP A 81 -7.61 22.33 -20.45
N TRP A 82 -8.59 21.55 -20.01
CA TRP A 82 -8.88 20.24 -20.58
C TRP A 82 -9.48 20.32 -21.99
N ASP A 83 -10.14 21.44 -22.35
CA ASP A 83 -10.76 21.59 -23.68
C ASP A 83 -9.68 21.79 -24.74
N ALA A 84 -8.68 22.62 -24.49
CA ALA A 84 -7.52 22.74 -25.36
C ALA A 84 -6.78 21.40 -25.50
N LEU A 85 -6.63 20.66 -24.40
CA LEU A 85 -5.97 19.35 -24.42
C LEU A 85 -6.76 18.31 -25.22
N ARG A 86 -8.10 18.27 -25.11
CA ARG A 86 -8.98 17.40 -25.92
C ARG A 86 -8.81 17.68 -27.42
N ALA A 87 -8.68 18.94 -27.80
CA ALA A 87 -8.41 19.31 -29.19
C ALA A 87 -7.03 18.83 -29.65
N LYS A 88 -6.02 19.01 -28.82
CA LYS A 88 -4.62 18.64 -29.10
C LYS A 88 -4.44 17.12 -29.26
N VAL A 89 -4.98 16.30 -28.37
CA VAL A 89 -4.79 14.83 -28.42
C VAL A 89 -5.41 14.19 -29.67
N ARG A 90 -6.41 14.81 -30.29
CA ARG A 90 -6.99 14.34 -31.56
C ARG A 90 -6.01 14.35 -32.71
N THR A 91 -4.98 15.16 -32.65
CA THR A 91 -3.95 15.26 -33.71
C THR A 91 -2.90 14.16 -33.61
N GLY A 92 -2.80 13.48 -32.47
CA GLY A 92 -1.88 12.37 -32.25
C GLY A 92 -1.48 12.21 -30.79
N MET A 93 -1.18 10.99 -30.40
CA MET A 93 -0.56 10.64 -29.12
C MET A 93 0.60 9.70 -29.35
N ARG A 94 1.74 9.96 -28.71
CA ARG A 94 2.91 9.07 -28.81
C ARG A 94 2.74 7.80 -28.01
N ASN A 95 2.09 7.89 -26.84
CA ASN A 95 1.89 6.80 -25.90
C ASN A 95 0.43 6.39 -25.88
N ALA A 96 0.16 5.09 -25.97
CA ALA A 96 -1.19 4.54 -25.86
C ALA A 96 -1.75 4.67 -24.43
N THR A 97 -0.88 4.52 -23.44
CA THR A 97 -1.16 4.71 -22.00
C THR A 97 -0.03 5.52 -21.37
N LEU A 98 -0.35 6.28 -20.33
CA LEU A 98 0.58 7.24 -19.75
C LEU A 98 0.81 7.03 -18.25
N MET A 99 -0.25 6.90 -17.48
CA MET A 99 -0.15 6.93 -16.03
C MET A 99 -0.81 5.70 -15.38
N ALA A 100 -0.05 5.08 -14.49
CA ALA A 100 -0.52 4.12 -13.50
C ALA A 100 0.11 4.44 -12.15
N ILE A 101 -0.55 4.10 -11.06
CA ILE A 101 0.03 4.20 -9.73
C ILE A 101 0.32 2.78 -9.24
N ALA A 102 1.61 2.42 -9.27
CA ALA A 102 2.09 1.11 -8.86
C ALA A 102 2.21 1.01 -7.33
N PRO A 103 2.34 -0.20 -6.74
CA PRO A 103 2.49 -0.40 -5.30
C PRO A 103 3.72 0.31 -4.70
N THR A 104 4.85 0.34 -5.39
CA THR A 104 6.11 1.03 -5.04
C THR A 104 6.62 0.78 -3.61
N ALA A 105 6.39 -0.40 -3.03
CA ALA A 105 6.74 -0.71 -1.64
C ALA A 105 8.25 -0.50 -1.35
N SER A 106 9.12 -1.24 -2.05
CA SER A 106 10.59 -1.12 -1.87
C SER A 106 11.12 0.22 -2.37
N ILE A 107 10.56 0.75 -3.47
CA ILE A 107 10.96 2.06 -4.03
C ILE A 107 10.62 3.18 -3.03
N GLY A 108 9.45 3.10 -2.39
CA GLY A 108 9.03 4.05 -1.36
C GLY A 108 10.02 4.09 -0.18
N LEU A 109 10.45 2.92 0.30
CA LEU A 109 11.46 2.83 1.37
C LEU A 109 12.81 3.45 0.98
N ILE A 110 13.29 3.15 -0.24
CA ILE A 110 14.56 3.72 -0.73
C ILE A 110 14.46 5.25 -0.86
N ALA A 111 13.32 5.74 -1.35
CA ALA A 111 13.05 7.17 -1.50
C ALA A 111 12.69 7.87 -0.18
N GLY A 112 12.50 7.15 0.91
CA GLY A 112 12.04 7.71 2.20
C GLY A 112 10.62 8.24 2.15
N THR A 113 9.75 7.60 1.35
CA THR A 113 8.33 7.95 1.19
C THR A 113 7.43 6.76 1.48
N THR A 114 6.11 6.98 1.50
CA THR A 114 5.12 5.90 1.54
C THR A 114 4.92 5.28 0.16
N PRO A 115 4.47 4.01 0.08
CA PRO A 115 4.09 3.38 -1.17
C PRO A 115 2.90 4.07 -1.83
N GLY A 116 2.95 4.25 -3.15
CA GLY A 116 1.84 4.77 -3.95
C GLY A 116 1.17 6.01 -3.34
N LEU A 117 -0.12 5.91 -3.04
CA LEU A 117 -0.91 6.95 -2.36
C LEU A 117 -1.20 6.60 -0.88
N ASP A 118 -0.49 5.65 -0.30
CA ASP A 118 -0.77 5.17 1.04
C ASP A 118 -0.28 6.14 2.12
N PRO A 119 -0.95 6.20 3.29
CA PRO A 119 -0.38 6.80 4.48
C PRO A 119 0.74 5.93 5.05
N GLN A 120 1.42 6.40 6.08
CA GLN A 120 2.38 5.58 6.79
C GLN A 120 1.71 4.36 7.43
N PHE A 121 2.25 3.18 7.15
CA PHE A 121 1.82 1.93 7.77
C PHE A 121 2.04 1.96 9.29
N SER A 122 3.22 2.41 9.69
CA SER A 122 3.64 2.60 11.07
C SER A 122 4.65 3.74 11.11
N GLN A 123 4.64 4.53 12.18
CA GLN A 123 5.62 5.61 12.35
C GLN A 123 6.97 5.11 12.87
N MET A 124 7.02 3.89 13.40
CA MET A 124 8.24 3.22 13.84
C MET A 124 8.07 1.70 13.77
N PHE A 125 8.90 1.02 12.98
CA PHE A 125 8.86 -0.43 12.84
C PHE A 125 10.24 -1.05 12.66
N SER A 126 10.35 -2.33 12.97
CA SER A 126 11.57 -3.09 12.78
C SER A 126 11.51 -3.85 11.46
N ARG A 127 12.52 -3.66 10.62
CA ARG A 127 12.69 -4.35 9.35
C ARG A 127 13.84 -5.34 9.44
N THR A 128 13.62 -6.58 9.01
CA THR A 128 14.66 -7.60 8.91
C THR A 128 15.01 -7.80 7.44
N THR A 129 16.30 -7.73 7.11
CA THR A 129 16.83 -8.00 5.78
C THR A 129 17.96 -9.03 5.88
N SER A 130 18.49 -9.50 4.75
CA SER A 130 19.69 -10.33 4.73
C SER A 130 20.91 -9.67 5.37
N ALA A 131 20.96 -8.33 5.40
CA ALA A 131 22.04 -7.55 6.03
C ALA A 131 21.84 -7.31 7.53
N GLY A 132 20.68 -7.69 8.10
CA GLY A 132 20.41 -7.51 9.53
C GLY A 132 19.04 -6.92 9.84
N LYS A 133 18.88 -6.53 11.10
CA LYS A 133 17.65 -5.93 11.62
C LYS A 133 17.82 -4.43 11.80
N PHE A 134 16.95 -3.65 11.17
CA PHE A 134 17.00 -2.19 11.17
C PHE A 134 15.71 -1.63 11.80
N LEU A 135 15.84 -0.51 12.50
CA LEU A 135 14.72 0.25 13.01
C LEU A 135 14.44 1.41 12.04
N GLU A 136 13.30 1.34 11.38
CA GLU A 136 12.79 2.42 10.53
C GLU A 136 11.93 3.37 11.37
N VAL A 137 12.12 4.66 11.18
CA VAL A 137 11.35 5.70 11.90
C VAL A 137 10.98 6.84 10.96
N ASN A 138 9.79 7.38 11.12
CA ASN A 138 9.38 8.57 10.42
C ASN A 138 10.16 9.80 10.92
N ARG A 139 11.02 10.33 10.07
CA ARG A 139 11.90 11.47 10.41
C ARG A 139 11.14 12.73 10.77
N ASN A 140 9.96 12.96 10.15
CA ASN A 140 9.14 14.15 10.45
C ASN A 140 8.59 14.07 11.88
N LEU A 141 8.02 12.92 12.27
CA LEU A 141 7.54 12.71 13.64
C LEU A 141 8.68 12.85 14.67
N VAL A 142 9.85 12.25 14.38
CA VAL A 142 11.03 12.36 15.29
C VAL A 142 11.46 13.79 15.47
N ALA A 143 11.48 14.60 14.39
CA ALA A 143 11.84 16.01 14.46
C ALA A 143 10.85 16.75 15.36
N ASP A 144 9.54 16.62 15.12
CA ASP A 144 8.49 17.27 15.92
C ASP A 144 8.56 16.88 17.40
N LEU A 145 8.78 15.61 17.68
CA LEU A 145 8.89 15.15 19.07
C LEU A 145 10.16 15.63 19.77
N LYS A 146 11.27 15.80 19.03
CA LYS A 146 12.50 16.40 19.55
C LYS A 146 12.31 17.88 19.84
N ASP A 147 11.66 18.61 18.96
CA ASP A 147 11.34 20.05 19.14
C ASP A 147 10.47 20.28 20.37
N LEU A 148 9.62 19.31 20.72
CA LEU A 148 8.79 19.32 21.93
C LEU A 148 9.50 18.74 23.16
N GLY A 149 10.73 18.24 23.03
CA GLY A 149 11.45 17.56 24.11
C GLY A 149 10.85 16.22 24.54
N LEU A 150 9.95 15.62 23.72
CA LEU A 150 9.21 14.41 24.07
C LEU A 150 9.86 13.11 23.56
N TRP A 151 10.77 13.19 22.60
CA TRP A 151 11.30 12.01 21.92
C TRP A 151 11.88 10.95 22.86
N GLU A 152 12.72 11.34 23.81
CA GLU A 152 13.40 10.39 24.72
C GLU A 152 12.42 9.74 25.69
N THR A 153 11.34 10.41 26.04
CA THR A 153 10.33 9.90 26.98
C THR A 153 9.35 8.92 26.35
N ILE A 154 8.96 9.17 25.09
CA ILE A 154 7.85 8.44 24.46
C ILE A 154 8.30 7.40 23.44
N ARG A 155 9.54 7.39 22.99
CA ARG A 155 10.04 6.46 21.95
C ARG A 155 9.78 4.97 22.28
N GLU A 156 9.92 4.57 23.55
CA GLU A 156 9.67 3.20 23.98
C GLU A 156 8.17 2.86 23.99
N GLU A 157 7.33 3.84 24.32
CA GLU A 157 5.88 3.67 24.24
C GLU A 157 5.41 3.62 22.79
N LEU A 158 5.95 4.47 21.93
CA LEU A 158 5.65 4.46 20.50
C LEU A 158 6.01 3.10 19.87
N LEU A 159 7.16 2.53 20.24
CA LEU A 159 7.56 1.20 19.77
C LEU A 159 6.61 0.10 20.28
N ARG A 160 6.18 0.14 21.54
CA ARG A 160 5.18 -0.81 22.10
C ARG A 160 3.83 -0.72 21.41
N ARG A 161 3.44 0.46 20.93
CA ARG A 161 2.23 0.70 20.16
C ARG A 161 2.42 0.50 18.64
N GLN A 162 3.46 -0.22 18.25
CA GLN A 162 3.77 -0.53 16.85
C GLN A 162 3.88 0.74 15.97
N GLY A 163 4.40 1.82 16.54
CA GLY A 163 4.61 3.09 15.86
C GLY A 163 3.35 3.95 15.71
N ASP A 164 2.25 3.64 16.39
CA ASP A 164 1.03 4.46 16.36
C ASP A 164 1.01 5.47 17.51
N PRO A 165 1.01 6.78 17.21
CA PRO A 165 0.96 7.82 18.24
C PRO A 165 -0.46 8.18 18.72
N SER A 166 -1.50 7.63 18.12
CA SER A 166 -2.90 8.09 18.28
C SER A 166 -3.38 8.16 19.73
N GLU A 167 -2.94 7.21 20.56
CA GLU A 167 -3.35 7.09 21.97
C GLU A 167 -2.27 7.53 22.97
N ILE A 168 -1.17 8.15 22.52
CA ILE A 168 -0.13 8.67 23.40
C ILE A 168 -0.51 10.09 23.83
N GLU A 169 -1.11 10.23 25.00
CA GLU A 169 -1.63 11.51 25.48
C GLU A 169 -0.56 12.61 25.61
N ALA A 170 0.68 12.25 25.89
CA ALA A 170 1.80 13.18 25.95
C ALA A 170 2.06 13.90 24.61
N ILE A 171 1.63 13.33 23.47
CA ILE A 171 1.75 13.94 22.16
C ILE A 171 0.55 14.89 21.94
N PRO A 172 0.77 16.15 21.55
CA PRO A 172 -0.31 17.09 21.25
C PRO A 172 -1.32 16.52 20.22
N ALA A 173 -2.61 16.72 20.44
CA ALA A 173 -3.68 16.20 19.60
C ALA A 173 -3.53 16.50 18.09
N PRO A 174 -3.08 17.68 17.64
CA PRO A 174 -2.83 17.95 16.22
C PRO A 174 -1.77 17.02 15.62
N LEU A 175 -0.69 16.71 16.35
CA LEU A 175 0.34 15.79 15.88
C LEU A 175 -0.15 14.34 15.90
N ARG A 176 -0.92 13.92 16.92
CA ARG A 176 -1.55 12.60 16.94
C ARG A 176 -2.44 12.38 15.72
N ARG A 177 -3.20 13.40 15.32
CA ARG A 177 -4.04 13.34 14.12
C ARG A 177 -3.20 13.33 12.83
N LEU A 178 -2.14 14.13 12.76
CA LEU A 178 -1.26 14.21 11.59
C LEU A 178 -0.55 12.89 11.30
N TYR A 179 -0.10 12.21 12.34
CA TYR A 179 0.70 10.98 12.26
C TYR A 179 -0.09 9.70 12.50
N ARG A 180 -1.39 9.69 12.24
CA ARG A 180 -2.19 8.47 12.27
C ARG A 180 -1.64 7.45 11.28
N THR A 181 -1.67 6.18 11.71
CA THR A 181 -1.17 5.05 10.89
C THR A 181 -2.30 4.43 10.08
N SER A 182 -1.94 3.55 9.15
CA SER A 182 -2.91 2.94 8.25
C SER A 182 -4.08 2.24 8.95
N PHE A 183 -3.87 1.57 10.07
CA PHE A 183 -4.95 0.87 10.77
C PHE A 183 -5.79 1.74 11.73
N THR A 184 -5.38 2.98 11.96
CA THR A 184 -6.10 3.93 12.82
C THR A 184 -6.87 5.00 12.03
N LEU A 185 -6.70 5.01 10.72
CA LEU A 185 -7.49 5.83 9.79
C LEU A 185 -8.80 5.12 9.44
N ASP A 186 -9.83 5.92 9.13
CA ASP A 186 -11.06 5.41 8.53
C ASP A 186 -10.74 4.83 7.13
N PRO A 187 -11.14 3.58 6.82
CA PRO A 187 -10.95 3.00 5.51
C PRO A 187 -11.51 3.84 4.36
N MET A 188 -12.56 4.63 4.57
CA MET A 188 -13.09 5.54 3.56
C MET A 188 -12.09 6.64 3.16
N ALA A 189 -11.14 7.02 4.02
CA ALA A 189 -10.11 7.98 3.68
C ALA A 189 -9.24 7.50 2.51
N TYR A 190 -8.94 6.20 2.46
CA TYR A 190 -8.19 5.61 1.35
C TYR A 190 -8.93 5.70 0.03
N LEU A 191 -10.23 5.41 0.05
CA LEU A 191 -11.06 5.44 -1.13
C LEU A 191 -11.26 6.87 -1.64
N ASN A 192 -11.47 7.82 -0.74
CA ASN A 192 -11.58 9.24 -1.08
C ASN A 192 -10.34 9.74 -1.82
N VAL A 193 -9.15 9.45 -1.29
CA VAL A 193 -7.87 9.81 -1.94
C VAL A 193 -7.72 9.09 -3.28
N ALA A 194 -8.04 7.78 -3.34
CA ALA A 194 -7.93 7.00 -4.57
C ALA A 194 -8.87 7.50 -5.66
N ALA A 195 -10.13 7.78 -5.34
CA ALA A 195 -11.13 8.27 -6.29
C ALA A 195 -10.72 9.62 -6.89
N ARG A 196 -10.20 10.54 -6.05
CA ARG A 196 -9.70 11.84 -6.51
C ARG A 196 -8.53 11.69 -7.49
N ALA A 197 -7.64 10.73 -7.28
CA ALA A 197 -6.53 10.45 -8.20
C ALA A 197 -6.98 9.68 -9.45
N GLN A 198 -7.90 8.69 -9.31
CA GLN A 198 -8.26 7.76 -10.37
C GLN A 198 -8.87 8.43 -11.59
N LYS A 199 -9.64 9.51 -11.42
CA LYS A 199 -10.25 10.24 -12.54
C LYS A 199 -9.24 10.87 -13.49
N TRP A 200 -7.99 11.05 -13.04
CA TRP A 200 -6.89 11.62 -13.82
C TRP A 200 -5.94 10.56 -14.40
N VAL A 201 -6.03 9.32 -13.94
CA VAL A 201 -5.13 8.23 -14.32
C VAL A 201 -5.82 7.32 -15.32
N ASP A 202 -5.22 7.17 -16.50
CA ASP A 202 -5.78 6.36 -17.59
C ASP A 202 -5.74 4.85 -17.29
N GLN A 203 -4.77 4.37 -16.53
CA GLN A 203 -4.67 3.00 -16.08
C GLN A 203 -5.22 2.83 -14.65
N ALA A 204 -4.83 1.77 -13.97
CA ALA A 204 -5.27 1.47 -12.62
C ALA A 204 -4.36 2.07 -11.54
N ILE A 205 -4.89 2.14 -10.32
CA ILE A 205 -4.16 2.51 -9.12
C ILE A 205 -4.07 1.27 -8.23
N SER A 206 -2.85 0.86 -7.87
CA SER A 206 -2.63 -0.14 -6.82
C SER A 206 -2.97 0.48 -5.47
N ARG A 207 -4.20 0.22 -5.00
CA ARG A 207 -4.71 0.82 -3.76
C ARG A 207 -4.78 -0.21 -2.65
N ASN A 208 -3.89 -0.09 -1.68
CA ASN A 208 -3.98 -0.87 -0.45
C ASN A 208 -5.15 -0.37 0.41
N ILE A 209 -5.86 -1.30 1.00
CA ILE A 209 -6.93 -1.05 1.95
C ILE A 209 -6.55 -1.68 3.27
N TYR A 210 -6.65 -0.93 4.35
CA TYR A 210 -6.34 -1.39 5.69
C TYR A 210 -7.63 -1.43 6.52
N LEU A 211 -8.04 -2.62 6.93
CA LEU A 211 -9.26 -2.84 7.68
C LEU A 211 -8.93 -3.39 9.07
N ALA A 212 -9.20 -2.59 10.10
CA ALA A 212 -9.00 -3.01 11.48
C ALA A 212 -10.00 -4.08 11.91
N SER A 213 -11.24 -4.02 11.38
CA SER A 213 -12.28 -5.01 11.61
C SER A 213 -12.07 -6.26 10.74
N ARG A 214 -12.78 -7.34 11.10
CA ARG A 214 -12.88 -8.56 10.30
C ARG A 214 -14.33 -8.84 9.89
N SER A 215 -15.15 -7.82 9.90
CA SER A 215 -16.53 -7.87 9.47
C SER A 215 -16.59 -8.05 7.95
N VAL A 216 -17.35 -9.02 7.50
CA VAL A 216 -17.64 -9.20 6.07
C VAL A 216 -18.48 -8.04 5.56
N GLY A 217 -19.41 -7.52 6.38
CA GLY A 217 -20.23 -6.36 6.04
C GLY A 217 -19.37 -5.10 5.78
N ASP A 218 -18.42 -4.79 6.68
CA ASP A 218 -17.52 -3.64 6.49
C ASP A 218 -16.70 -3.77 5.20
N MET A 219 -16.28 -4.99 4.86
CA MET A 219 -15.56 -5.26 3.63
C MET A 219 -16.46 -5.06 2.40
N GLU A 220 -17.71 -5.56 2.44
CA GLU A 220 -18.70 -5.40 1.38
C GLU A 220 -19.04 -3.93 1.15
N ASP A 221 -19.29 -3.18 2.22
CA ASP A 221 -19.56 -1.74 2.16
C ASP A 221 -18.40 -0.97 1.52
N LEU A 222 -17.18 -1.32 1.90
CA LEU A 222 -15.96 -0.68 1.40
C LEU A 222 -15.75 -0.94 -0.11
N TYR A 223 -15.90 -2.19 -0.56
CA TYR A 223 -15.78 -2.52 -1.99
C TYR A 223 -16.93 -1.92 -2.81
N THR A 224 -18.13 -1.88 -2.25
CA THR A 224 -19.28 -1.23 -2.87
C THR A 224 -19.06 0.28 -3.02
N ALA A 225 -18.51 0.92 -1.98
CA ALA A 225 -18.13 2.33 -2.04
C ALA A 225 -17.05 2.58 -3.09
N ALA A 226 -15.98 1.77 -3.14
CA ALA A 226 -14.94 1.87 -4.15
C ALA A 226 -15.51 1.81 -5.58
N TRP A 227 -16.44 0.88 -5.82
CA TRP A 227 -17.11 0.74 -7.10
C TRP A 227 -17.98 1.97 -7.45
N ARG A 228 -18.74 2.51 -6.48
CA ARG A 228 -19.55 3.72 -6.65
C ARG A 228 -18.71 4.95 -6.96
N MET A 229 -17.53 5.04 -6.35
CA MET A 229 -16.59 6.14 -6.54
C MET A 229 -15.74 6.02 -7.82
N GLY A 230 -15.95 4.98 -8.64
CA GLY A 230 -15.24 4.79 -9.90
C GLY A 230 -13.78 4.36 -9.76
N VAL A 231 -13.39 3.83 -8.62
CA VAL A 231 -12.05 3.23 -8.44
C VAL A 231 -11.96 1.96 -9.26
N LYS A 232 -10.96 1.86 -10.16
CA LYS A 232 -10.84 0.75 -11.11
C LYS A 232 -10.40 -0.54 -10.46
N THR A 233 -9.50 -0.45 -9.48
CA THR A 233 -8.92 -1.59 -8.78
C THR A 233 -8.72 -1.29 -7.31
N THR A 234 -8.89 -2.33 -6.48
CA THR A 234 -8.51 -2.38 -5.08
C THR A 234 -7.50 -3.53 -4.96
N TYR A 235 -6.30 -3.24 -4.50
CA TYR A 235 -5.21 -4.21 -4.52
C TYR A 235 -4.54 -4.25 -3.16
N TYR A 236 -4.55 -5.42 -2.58
CA TYR A 236 -4.34 -5.81 -1.20
C TYR A 236 -5.36 -5.25 -0.22
N LEU A 237 -6.00 -6.18 0.47
CA LEU A 237 -6.74 -5.95 1.70
C LEU A 237 -5.88 -6.41 2.87
N HIS A 238 -5.39 -5.46 3.64
CA HIS A 238 -4.64 -5.72 4.87
C HIS A 238 -5.60 -5.75 6.05
N MET A 239 -5.62 -6.84 6.78
CA MET A 239 -6.42 -7.00 8.00
C MET A 239 -5.48 -7.14 9.20
N LEU A 240 -5.87 -6.59 10.35
CA LEU A 240 -5.11 -6.82 11.58
C LEU A 240 -5.04 -8.32 11.89
N PRO A 241 -3.85 -8.88 12.18
CA PRO A 241 -3.70 -10.26 12.60
C PRO A 241 -4.55 -10.57 13.83
N ARG A 242 -5.14 -11.76 13.94
CA ARG A 242 -5.89 -12.18 15.14
C ARG A 242 -5.02 -12.26 16.39
N HIS A 243 -3.79 -12.66 16.20
CA HIS A 243 -2.76 -12.74 17.21
C HIS A 243 -1.59 -11.92 16.68
N THR A 244 -1.45 -10.70 17.16
CA THR A 244 -0.10 -10.17 17.33
C THR A 244 0.53 -11.18 18.27
N ALA A 245 1.49 -12.00 17.78
CA ALA A 245 2.37 -12.70 18.69
C ALA A 245 2.80 -11.61 19.68
N GLU A 246 2.50 -11.80 20.96
CA GLU A 246 3.05 -10.92 21.98
C GLU A 246 4.52 -10.86 21.64
N GLN A 247 4.96 -9.72 21.12
CA GLN A 247 6.39 -9.48 21.09
C GLN A 247 6.74 -9.58 22.55
N SER A 248 7.40 -10.66 22.93
CA SER A 248 7.88 -10.90 24.27
C SER A 248 9.01 -9.89 24.53
N THR A 249 8.65 -8.64 24.52
CA THR A 249 9.27 -7.61 25.29
C THR A 249 8.77 -7.87 26.70
N VAL A 250 9.30 -8.95 27.28
CA VAL A 250 9.43 -8.99 28.72
C VAL A 250 10.00 -7.62 29.06
N ALA A 251 9.17 -6.78 29.68
CA ALA A 251 9.66 -5.58 30.32
C ALA A 251 10.62 -6.10 31.38
N VAL A 252 11.90 -6.21 31.02
CA VAL A 252 12.95 -6.54 31.96
C VAL A 252 13.01 -5.34 32.86
N ASN A 253 12.39 -5.50 34.03
CA ASN A 253 12.41 -4.52 35.08
C ASN A 253 13.87 -4.34 35.49
N LYS A 254 14.59 -3.40 34.87
CA LYS A 254 15.99 -3.08 35.14
C LYS A 254 16.24 -2.69 36.62
N ALA A 255 15.17 -2.46 37.38
CA ALA A 255 15.22 -2.17 38.79
C ALA A 255 15.48 -3.42 39.68
N ALA A 256 15.26 -4.64 39.18
CA ALA A 256 15.43 -5.88 39.96
C ALA A 256 16.76 -6.62 39.73
N GLY A 257 17.65 -6.10 38.88
CA GLY A 257 18.84 -6.80 38.39
C GLY A 257 20.14 -6.54 39.16
N ARG A 258 20.11 -6.03 40.38
CA ARG A 258 21.31 -5.97 41.26
C ARG A 258 21.21 -6.98 42.39
N ARG A 259 21.37 -8.27 42.09
CA ARG A 259 21.82 -9.28 43.04
C ARG A 259 22.82 -10.18 42.36
N ASN A 260 24.08 -10.03 42.80
CA ASN A 260 25.17 -10.93 42.46
C ASN A 260 24.84 -12.33 42.98
N GLY A 261 24.74 -13.31 42.08
CA GLY A 261 24.71 -14.74 42.37
C GLY A 261 25.42 -15.52 41.25
N PRO A 262 26.15 -16.60 41.55
CA PRO A 262 27.00 -17.28 40.57
C PRO A 262 26.20 -17.97 39.49
N ARG A 263 26.64 -17.82 38.24
CA ARG A 263 26.07 -18.47 37.04
C ARG A 263 26.24 -19.99 37.16
N ARG A 264 25.13 -20.74 37.34
CA ARG A 264 25.06 -22.17 37.06
C ARG A 264 24.70 -22.39 35.61
N GLY A 265 25.60 -23.08 34.87
CA GLY A 265 25.35 -23.46 33.46
C GLY A 265 24.23 -24.49 33.36
N PHE A 266 23.34 -24.30 32.39
CA PHE A 266 22.35 -25.29 32.01
C PHE A 266 23.01 -26.36 31.14
N ALA A 267 23.08 -27.60 31.67
CA ALA A 267 23.40 -28.78 30.90
C ALA A 267 22.11 -29.29 30.19
N THR A 268 22.17 -29.41 28.90
CA THR A 268 21.11 -29.94 28.03
C THR A 268 21.01 -31.47 28.24
N ALA A 269 19.91 -31.93 28.84
CA ALA A 269 19.56 -33.35 28.86
C ALA A 269 18.70 -33.69 27.65
N VAL A 270 19.28 -34.33 26.66
CA VAL A 270 18.57 -34.95 25.54
C VAL A 270 18.03 -36.31 26.01
N ARG A 271 16.71 -36.43 26.20
CA ARG A 271 16.02 -37.71 26.33
C ARG A 271 15.57 -38.20 24.96
N ARG A 272 16.18 -39.26 24.48
CA ARG A 272 15.67 -40.07 23.35
C ARG A 272 14.44 -40.83 23.81
N ALA A 273 13.31 -40.64 23.13
CA ALA A 273 12.18 -41.55 23.18
C ALA A 273 12.10 -42.27 21.81
N SER A 274 12.38 -43.58 21.84
CA SER A 274 12.14 -44.49 20.74
C SER A 274 10.70 -44.98 20.80
N GLY A 275 9.92 -44.74 19.76
CA GLY A 275 8.61 -45.32 19.55
C GLY A 275 8.30 -45.43 18.08
N ALA A 276 8.33 -46.68 17.56
CA ALA A 276 8.01 -47.00 16.18
C ALA A 276 6.50 -46.85 15.93
N ALA A 277 6.13 -46.08 14.94
CA ALA A 277 4.77 -46.03 14.40
C ALA A 277 4.79 -46.49 12.94
N THR A 278 4.02 -47.50 12.67
CA THR A 278 3.85 -48.21 11.41
C THR A 278 3.11 -47.32 10.41
N ILE A 279 3.75 -47.03 9.29
CA ILE A 279 3.15 -46.29 8.17
C ILE A 279 2.33 -47.22 7.29
N ARG A 280 1.02 -46.99 7.16
CA ARG A 280 0.17 -47.60 6.14
C ARG A 280 0.35 -46.87 4.81
N LYS A 281 0.62 -47.62 3.73
CA LYS A 281 0.70 -47.13 2.37
C LYS A 281 -0.69 -46.73 1.85
N PRO A 282 -0.83 -45.64 1.07
CA PRO A 282 -2.05 -45.38 0.34
C PRO A 282 -2.07 -46.15 -1.00
N VAL A 283 -3.28 -46.57 -1.38
CA VAL A 283 -3.63 -47.28 -2.61
C VAL A 283 -3.54 -46.31 -3.80
N THR A 284 -2.81 -46.69 -4.82
CA THR A 284 -2.74 -46.05 -6.13
C THR A 284 -3.89 -46.53 -7.01
N GLU A 285 -4.81 -45.68 -7.38
CA GLU A 285 -5.68 -45.89 -8.55
C GLU A 285 -5.11 -45.12 -9.74
N THR A 286 -4.83 -45.88 -10.79
CA THR A 286 -4.36 -45.42 -12.09
C THR A 286 -5.55 -44.92 -12.92
N LEU A 287 -5.52 -43.67 -13.34
CA LEU A 287 -6.30 -43.14 -14.46
C LEU A 287 -5.35 -42.69 -15.57
N ASN A 288 -5.30 -43.48 -16.64
CA ASN A 288 -4.66 -43.15 -17.91
C ASN A 288 -5.49 -42.06 -18.62
N ALA A 289 -4.91 -40.88 -18.83
CA ALA A 289 -5.29 -39.98 -19.90
C ALA A 289 -4.00 -39.29 -20.42
N SER A 290 -3.69 -39.61 -21.68
CA SER A 290 -2.59 -39.02 -22.43
C SER A 290 -2.86 -37.53 -22.71
N VAL A 291 -2.04 -36.65 -22.13
CA VAL A 291 -1.94 -35.23 -22.51
C VAL A 291 -0.49 -34.98 -22.89
N GLU A 292 -0.27 -34.45 -24.10
CA GLU A 292 1.04 -34.07 -24.59
C GLU A 292 1.72 -33.00 -23.75
N PRO A 293 3.06 -32.95 -23.68
CA PRO A 293 3.77 -32.09 -22.75
C PRO A 293 3.74 -30.65 -23.23
N VAL A 294 3.16 -29.78 -22.41
CA VAL A 294 3.37 -28.36 -22.48
C VAL A 294 4.79 -28.04 -21.99
N VAL A 295 5.48 -27.25 -22.77
CA VAL A 295 6.84 -26.73 -22.57
C VAL A 295 7.14 -26.47 -21.10
N SER A 296 8.15 -27.17 -20.57
CA SER A 296 8.70 -26.89 -19.23
C SER A 296 9.42 -25.55 -19.24
N LEU A 297 8.85 -24.58 -18.56
CA LEU A 297 9.60 -23.43 -18.08
C LEU A 297 10.47 -23.92 -16.91
N ASP A 298 11.78 -23.91 -17.11
CA ASP A 298 12.74 -24.15 -16.03
C ASP A 298 12.50 -23.10 -14.93
N LEU A 299 11.91 -23.53 -13.83
CA LEU A 299 11.81 -22.76 -12.61
C LEU A 299 13.23 -22.55 -12.08
N ILE A 300 13.65 -21.31 -12.01
CA ILE A 300 14.86 -20.88 -11.33
C ILE A 300 14.74 -21.35 -9.88
N ASP A 301 15.61 -22.27 -9.49
CA ASP A 301 15.75 -22.76 -8.12
C ASP A 301 15.95 -21.58 -7.16
N GLY A 302 15.06 -21.40 -6.19
CA GLY A 302 15.40 -20.67 -5.00
C GLY A 302 14.41 -19.70 -4.35
N ALA A 303 13.14 -19.62 -4.73
CA ALA A 303 12.19 -18.79 -4.00
C ALA A 303 10.83 -19.47 -3.82
N SER A 304 10.76 -20.45 -2.94
CA SER A 304 9.46 -20.89 -2.42
C SER A 304 8.94 -19.79 -1.45
N CYS A 305 7.75 -19.30 -1.75
CA CYS A 305 7.06 -18.38 -0.84
C CYS A 305 6.90 -19.03 0.54
N PRO A 306 7.24 -18.35 1.65
CA PRO A 306 7.10 -18.92 2.99
C PRO A 306 5.67 -19.39 3.25
N VAL A 307 5.52 -20.55 3.87
CA VAL A 307 4.21 -21.13 4.23
C VAL A 307 3.65 -20.42 5.47
N ASP A 308 4.52 -19.89 6.33
CA ASP A 308 4.14 -19.15 7.54
C ASP A 308 3.56 -17.79 7.18
N PRO A 309 2.35 -17.45 7.66
CA PRO A 309 1.74 -16.14 7.45
C PRO A 309 2.59 -14.96 7.98
N GLN A 310 3.43 -15.17 8.98
CA GLN A 310 4.33 -14.14 9.51
C GLN A 310 5.54 -13.91 8.62
N GLU A 311 6.07 -14.96 8.02
CA GLU A 311 7.16 -14.85 7.06
C GLU A 311 6.70 -14.26 5.72
N ARG A 312 5.43 -14.49 5.32
CA ARG A 312 4.82 -13.86 4.12
C ARG A 312 4.72 -12.35 4.23
N GLN A 313 4.52 -11.80 5.43
CA GLN A 313 4.49 -10.35 5.65
C GLN A 313 5.87 -9.69 5.51
N GLN A 314 6.93 -10.49 5.52
CA GLN A 314 8.32 -10.04 5.42
C GLN A 314 8.95 -10.41 4.06
N CYS A 315 8.21 -11.14 3.21
CA CYS A 315 8.70 -11.57 1.90
C CYS A 315 8.63 -10.42 0.90
N GLU A 316 9.79 -9.97 0.40
CA GLU A 316 9.91 -8.88 -0.58
C GLU A 316 9.18 -9.15 -1.90
N SER A 317 8.92 -10.42 -2.24
CA SER A 317 8.19 -10.81 -3.44
C SER A 317 6.68 -10.63 -3.33
N CYS A 318 6.15 -10.44 -2.11
CA CYS A 318 4.71 -10.33 -1.83
C CYS A 318 4.29 -8.97 -1.27
N GLN A 319 5.23 -8.00 -1.16
CA GLN A 319 4.96 -6.63 -0.70
C GLN A 319 4.75 -5.65 -1.85
#